data_f53e549633ce539b67ff410b8330b2c0
#
_entry.id   f53e549633ce539b67ff410b8330b2c0
#
_cell.length_a   1.000
_cell.length_b   1.000
_cell.length_c   1.000
_cell.angle_alpha   90.00
_cell.angle_beta   90.00
_cell.angle_gamma   90.00
#
_symmetry.space_group_name_H-M   'P 1'
#
loop_
_entity.id
_entity.type
_entity.pdbx_description
1 polymer ?
#
loop_
_entity_poly.entity_id
_entity_poly.type
_entity_poly.pdbx_seq_one_letter_code
_entity_poly.pdbx_strand_id
1 'polypeptide(L)'
;MPFSGFNQWYNPVFFKHRKIGITIMEEKDLQFFKNLLTTWLKELLDHADDTVGRLLKSEESLADPLDRASFESNRSTTLRIRDRERMLIKKIRKSLEDIENGVYRICEDSGEDISIERLKARPVTSFCIRCKTKRESLEKLTGK
;
A
#
# COMPACT_ATOMS: atom_id res chain seq x y z
N MET A 1 11.73 10.55 27.97
CA MET A 1 10.32 10.86 27.62
C MET A 1 9.85 9.80 26.65
N PRO A 2 8.99 8.85 27.03
CA PRO A 2 8.50 7.84 26.12
C PRO A 2 7.34 8.41 25.30
N PHE A 3 7.40 8.28 23.99
CA PHE A 3 6.28 8.54 23.07
C PHE A 3 5.17 7.51 23.30
N SER A 4 4.19 7.84 24.12
CA SER A 4 2.95 7.10 24.26
C SER A 4 1.95 7.64 23.23
N GLY A 5 1.86 6.97 22.11
CA GLY A 5 0.84 7.13 21.08
C GLY A 5 0.35 5.76 20.67
N PHE A 6 -0.05 4.95 21.63
CA PHE A 6 -0.63 3.63 21.38
C PHE A 6 -2.06 3.82 20.85
N ASN A 7 -2.25 3.45 19.60
CA ASN A 7 -3.53 3.46 18.90
C ASN A 7 -4.60 2.67 19.71
N GLN A 8 -5.53 3.37 20.32
CA GLN A 8 -6.60 2.89 21.20
C GLN A 8 -7.66 2.03 20.48
N TRP A 9 -7.40 1.64 19.22
CA TRP A 9 -8.33 0.83 18.41
C TRP A 9 -7.87 -0.61 18.19
N TYR A 10 -6.72 -1.01 18.72
CA TYR A 10 -6.25 -2.39 18.68
C TYR A 10 -6.64 -3.10 19.98
N ASN A 11 -7.84 -3.65 20.05
CA ASN A 11 -8.26 -4.47 21.17
C ASN A 11 -8.01 -5.95 20.84
N PRO A 12 -6.91 -6.56 21.30
CA PRO A 12 -6.57 -7.95 21.01
C PRO A 12 -7.56 -8.95 21.64
N VAL A 13 -8.47 -8.49 22.48
CA VAL A 13 -9.47 -9.33 23.17
C VAL A 13 -10.62 -9.75 22.25
N PHE A 14 -10.88 -9.00 21.17
CA PHE A 14 -11.98 -9.32 20.25
C PHE A 14 -11.68 -10.48 19.30
N PHE A 15 -10.42 -10.87 19.16
CA PHE A 15 -9.99 -11.93 18.21
C PHE A 15 -10.06 -13.34 18.78
N LYS A 16 -10.31 -13.53 20.09
CA LYS A 16 -10.17 -14.83 20.74
C LYS A 16 -11.37 -15.77 20.60
N HIS A 17 -12.49 -15.36 19.98
CA HIS A 17 -13.71 -16.15 19.98
C HIS A 17 -14.51 -16.22 18.66
N ARG A 18 -13.87 -16.22 17.49
CA ARG A 18 -14.53 -16.66 16.26
C ARG A 18 -13.75 -17.79 15.58
N LYS A 19 -13.88 -19.00 16.13
CA LYS A 19 -13.73 -20.23 15.37
C LYS A 19 -14.93 -20.37 14.41
N ILE A 20 -14.93 -19.61 13.32
CA ILE A 20 -15.85 -19.85 12.22
C ILE A 20 -14.95 -19.97 10.99
N GLY A 21 -14.72 -21.25 10.56
CA GLY A 21 -14.28 -21.61 9.22
C GLY A 21 -13.12 -20.78 8.62
N ILE A 22 -12.13 -20.39 9.41
CA ILE A 22 -10.94 -19.74 8.89
C ILE A 22 -10.20 -20.83 8.11
N THR A 23 -10.34 -20.83 6.79
CA THR A 23 -9.43 -21.59 5.93
C THR A 23 -8.05 -21.04 6.17
N ILE A 24 -7.24 -21.73 6.95
CA ILE A 24 -5.87 -21.33 7.22
C ILE A 24 -5.16 -21.22 5.87
N MET A 25 -4.67 -20.02 5.53
CA MET A 25 -3.83 -19.86 4.35
C MET A 25 -2.65 -20.80 4.50
N GLU A 26 -2.34 -21.60 3.49
CA GLU A 26 -1.20 -22.49 3.55
C GLU A 26 0.08 -21.66 3.77
N GLU A 27 1.00 -22.17 4.59
CA GLU A 27 2.28 -21.50 4.87
C GLU A 27 3.03 -21.14 3.59
N LYS A 28 2.89 -21.96 2.55
CA LYS A 28 3.45 -21.72 1.22
C LYS A 28 2.92 -20.46 0.57
N ASP A 29 1.60 -20.22 0.64
CA ASP A 29 0.97 -19.02 0.07
C ASP A 29 1.40 -17.77 0.86
N LEU A 30 1.48 -17.86 2.18
CA LEU A 30 1.93 -16.77 3.04
C LEU A 30 3.37 -16.38 2.72
N GLN A 31 4.26 -17.37 2.59
CA GLN A 31 5.66 -17.15 2.22
C GLN A 31 5.79 -16.56 0.81
N PHE A 32 4.97 -17.00 -0.13
CA PHE A 32 4.91 -16.43 -1.48
C PHE A 32 4.58 -14.93 -1.44
N PHE A 33 3.52 -14.53 -0.71
CA PHE A 33 3.14 -13.12 -0.61
C PHE A 33 4.18 -12.30 0.14
N LYS A 34 4.79 -12.84 1.18
CA LYS A 34 5.89 -12.18 1.91
C LYS A 34 7.06 -11.88 0.98
N ASN A 35 7.50 -12.86 0.20
CA ASN A 35 8.60 -12.69 -0.75
C ASN A 35 8.25 -11.68 -1.85
N LEU A 36 7.05 -11.78 -2.43
CA LEU A 36 6.56 -10.86 -3.45
C LEU A 36 6.56 -9.42 -2.96
N LEU A 37 5.96 -9.17 -1.79
CA LEU A 37 5.86 -7.84 -1.20
C LEU A 37 7.22 -7.26 -0.80
N THR A 38 8.13 -8.10 -0.31
CA THR A 38 9.50 -7.69 0.03
C THR A 38 10.29 -7.28 -1.23
N THR A 39 10.16 -8.04 -2.30
CA THR A 39 10.79 -7.70 -3.59
C THR A 39 10.24 -6.39 -4.15
N TRP A 40 8.93 -6.20 -4.16
CA TRP A 40 8.31 -4.95 -4.60
C TRP A 40 8.75 -3.75 -3.76
N LEU A 41 8.84 -3.93 -2.44
CA LEU A 41 9.30 -2.85 -1.56
C LEU A 41 10.73 -2.43 -1.91
N LYS A 42 11.62 -3.40 -2.12
CA LYS A 42 13.01 -3.13 -2.49
C LYS A 42 13.09 -2.39 -3.82
N GLU A 43 12.43 -2.89 -4.87
CA GLU A 43 12.40 -2.25 -6.20
C GLU A 43 11.91 -0.79 -6.14
N LEU A 44 10.82 -0.52 -5.38
CA LEU A 44 10.28 0.82 -5.23
C LEU A 44 11.24 1.76 -4.49
N LEU A 45 11.98 1.26 -3.50
CA LEU A 45 12.97 2.05 -2.77
C LEU A 45 14.18 2.36 -3.65
N ASP A 46 14.70 1.38 -4.39
CA ASP A 46 15.83 1.56 -5.33
C ASP A 46 15.48 2.59 -6.42
N HIS A 47 14.26 2.53 -6.99
CA HIS A 47 13.75 3.53 -7.94
C HIS A 47 13.58 4.92 -7.31
N ALA A 48 13.28 5.00 -6.02
CA ALA A 48 13.13 6.26 -5.33
C ALA A 48 14.43 7.05 -5.31
N ASP A 49 15.53 6.43 -4.98
CA ASP A 49 16.82 7.08 -4.86
C ASP A 49 17.35 7.58 -6.21
N ASP A 50 17.19 6.80 -7.28
CA ASP A 50 17.66 7.13 -8.63
C ASP A 50 16.94 8.36 -9.23
N THR A 51 15.65 8.53 -8.96
CA THR A 51 14.88 9.68 -9.50
C THR A 51 15.19 10.98 -8.78
N VAL A 52 15.44 10.97 -7.47
CA VAL A 52 15.86 12.15 -6.72
C VAL A 52 17.19 12.65 -7.27
N GLY A 53 18.15 11.76 -7.53
CA GLY A 53 19.43 12.12 -8.13
C GLY A 53 19.30 12.75 -9.52
N ARG A 54 18.34 12.30 -10.34
CA ARG A 54 18.08 12.87 -11.68
C ARG A 54 17.41 14.24 -11.63
N LEU A 55 16.44 14.45 -10.74
CA LEU A 55 15.75 15.73 -10.58
C LEU A 55 16.69 16.84 -10.12
N LEU A 56 17.65 16.53 -9.26
CA LEU A 56 18.64 17.50 -8.76
C LEU A 56 19.65 17.94 -9.85
N LYS A 57 20.01 17.03 -10.77
CA LYS A 57 20.97 17.31 -11.84
C LYS A 57 20.40 18.10 -13.02
N SER A 58 19.10 18.07 -13.24
CA SER A 58 18.46 18.71 -14.42
C SER A 58 18.09 20.17 -14.22
N GLU A 59 18.20 20.71 -13.04
CA GLU A 59 17.84 22.10 -12.72
C GLU A 59 18.88 23.15 -13.21
N GLU A 60 20.12 22.73 -13.47
CA GLU A 60 21.25 23.65 -13.72
C GLU A 60 21.41 24.11 -15.20
N SER A 61 20.62 23.61 -16.16
CA SER A 61 20.98 23.76 -17.59
C SER A 61 19.90 24.34 -18.53
N LEU A 62 18.81 24.93 -18.06
CA LEU A 62 17.73 25.37 -18.95
C LEU A 62 17.72 26.88 -19.23
N ALA A 63 18.29 27.30 -20.37
CA ALA A 63 18.32 28.69 -20.83
C ALA A 63 17.08 29.10 -21.64
N ASP A 64 16.39 28.16 -22.31
CA ASP A 64 15.23 28.43 -23.18
C ASP A 64 13.90 28.40 -22.40
N PRO A 65 12.99 29.41 -22.58
CA PRO A 65 11.66 29.44 -21.97
C PRO A 65 10.76 28.25 -22.33
N LEU A 66 10.87 27.73 -23.55
CA LEU A 66 10.07 26.58 -24.02
C LEU A 66 10.53 25.29 -23.32
N ASP A 67 11.84 25.11 -23.16
CA ASP A 67 12.44 23.99 -22.43
C ASP A 67 12.04 24.04 -20.95
N ARG A 68 11.97 25.23 -20.35
CA ARG A 68 11.51 25.41 -18.97
C ARG A 68 10.06 25.02 -18.78
N ALA A 69 9.15 25.34 -19.69
CA ALA A 69 7.73 24.95 -19.61
C ALA A 69 7.57 23.42 -19.71
N SER A 70 8.30 22.79 -20.62
CA SER A 70 8.32 21.34 -20.78
C SER A 70 8.90 20.64 -19.54
N PHE A 71 9.97 21.17 -18.97
CA PHE A 71 10.58 20.67 -17.75
C PHE A 71 9.64 20.74 -16.56
N GLU A 72 8.93 21.86 -16.36
CA GLU A 72 7.98 22.03 -15.25
C GLU A 72 6.79 21.05 -15.37
N SER A 73 6.28 20.82 -16.57
CA SER A 73 5.23 19.83 -16.83
C SER A 73 5.71 18.41 -16.49
N ASN A 74 6.91 18.04 -16.91
CA ASN A 74 7.52 16.75 -16.61
C ASN A 74 7.77 16.57 -15.11
N ARG A 75 8.24 17.63 -14.42
CA ARG A 75 8.44 17.65 -12.97
C ARG A 75 7.12 17.40 -12.23
N SER A 76 6.05 18.08 -12.61
CA SER A 76 4.72 17.88 -12.02
C SER A 76 4.24 16.43 -12.16
N THR A 77 4.42 15.86 -13.35
CA THR A 77 4.07 14.44 -13.60
C THR A 77 4.91 13.49 -12.75
N THR A 78 6.20 13.72 -12.67
CA THR A 78 7.12 12.92 -11.84
C THR A 78 6.73 12.96 -10.37
N LEU A 79 6.38 14.13 -9.83
CA LEU A 79 5.93 14.28 -8.44
C LEU A 79 4.65 13.49 -8.18
N ARG A 80 3.66 13.48 -9.10
CA ARG A 80 2.44 12.68 -8.98
C ARG A 80 2.73 11.17 -8.97
N ILE A 81 3.67 10.71 -9.78
CA ILE A 81 4.11 9.31 -9.77
C ILE A 81 4.73 8.97 -8.41
N ARG A 82 5.60 9.83 -7.88
CA ARG A 82 6.22 9.67 -6.57
C ARG A 82 5.22 9.59 -5.42
N ASP A 83 4.19 10.40 -5.45
CA ASP A 83 3.14 10.35 -4.43
C ASP A 83 2.39 8.99 -4.46
N ARG A 84 2.11 8.46 -5.66
CA ARG A 84 1.52 7.12 -5.80
C ARG A 84 2.45 6.02 -5.28
N GLU A 85 3.75 6.09 -5.58
CA GLU A 85 4.75 5.14 -5.09
C GLU A 85 4.87 5.19 -3.56
N ARG A 86 4.90 6.37 -2.94
CA ARG A 86 4.88 6.54 -1.48
C ARG A 86 3.65 5.88 -0.84
N MET A 87 2.48 6.06 -1.45
CA MET A 87 1.26 5.42 -0.97
C MET A 87 1.30 3.90 -1.13
N LEU A 88 1.91 3.41 -2.20
CA LEU A 88 2.09 1.97 -2.42
C LEU A 88 3.07 1.39 -1.40
N ILE A 89 4.20 2.03 -1.14
CA ILE A 89 5.17 1.63 -0.12
C ILE A 89 4.50 1.50 1.26
N LYS A 90 3.66 2.47 1.65
CA LYS A 90 2.91 2.40 2.91
C LYS A 90 2.00 1.17 2.97
N LYS A 91 1.30 0.87 1.87
CA LYS A 91 0.42 -0.31 1.78
C LYS A 91 1.21 -1.62 1.84
N ILE A 92 2.35 -1.69 1.16
CA ILE A 92 3.23 -2.88 1.20
C ILE A 92 3.73 -3.12 2.62
N ARG A 93 4.25 -2.08 3.29
CA ARG A 93 4.72 -2.19 4.68
C ARG A 93 3.62 -2.68 5.61
N LYS A 94 2.42 -2.12 5.48
CA LYS A 94 1.27 -2.56 6.25
C LYS A 94 0.93 -4.03 5.97
N SER A 95 0.91 -4.45 4.71
CA SER A 95 0.65 -5.85 4.35
C SER A 95 1.70 -6.81 4.90
N LEU A 96 2.97 -6.41 4.95
CA LEU A 96 4.04 -7.20 5.58
C LEU A 96 3.85 -7.29 7.10
N GLU A 97 3.47 -6.20 7.76
CA GLU A 97 3.11 -6.19 9.17
C GLU A 97 1.89 -7.07 9.47
N ASP A 98 0.85 -7.02 8.61
CA ASP A 98 -0.33 -7.88 8.72
C ASP A 98 0.02 -9.38 8.58
N ILE A 99 0.99 -9.71 7.72
CA ILE A 99 1.54 -11.08 7.59
C ILE A 99 2.20 -11.50 8.90
N GLU A 100 3.04 -10.67 9.49
CA GLU A 100 3.75 -10.96 10.74
C GLU A 100 2.77 -11.10 11.92
N ASN A 101 1.71 -10.31 11.93
CA ASN A 101 0.64 -10.37 12.93
C ASN A 101 -0.39 -11.49 12.68
N GLY A 102 -0.30 -12.21 11.56
CA GLY A 102 -1.23 -13.30 11.20
C GLY A 102 -2.62 -12.82 10.81
N VAL A 103 -2.79 -11.55 10.40
CA VAL A 103 -4.08 -10.94 10.03
C VAL A 103 -4.18 -10.54 8.56
N TYR A 104 -3.18 -10.85 7.76
CA TYR A 104 -3.06 -10.44 6.34
C TYR A 104 -4.27 -10.76 5.47
N ARG A 105 -5.00 -11.80 5.79
CA ARG A 105 -6.17 -12.26 5.05
C ARG A 105 -7.49 -11.70 5.56
N ILE A 106 -7.50 -10.95 6.62
CA ILE A 106 -8.72 -10.49 7.28
C ILE A 106 -9.10 -9.10 6.76
N CYS A 107 -10.35 -8.96 6.33
CA CYS A 107 -10.87 -7.67 5.88
C CYS A 107 -11.02 -6.69 7.05
N GLU A 108 -10.47 -5.49 6.94
CA GLU A 108 -10.51 -4.46 7.99
C GLU A 108 -11.94 -3.99 8.32
N ASP A 109 -12.87 -3.99 7.34
CA ASP A 109 -14.23 -3.50 7.55
C ASP A 109 -15.18 -4.58 8.07
N SER A 110 -15.12 -5.79 7.50
CA SER A 110 -16.09 -6.85 7.81
C SER A 110 -15.54 -7.94 8.72
N GLY A 111 -14.23 -8.02 8.90
CA GLY A 111 -13.58 -9.12 9.61
C GLY A 111 -13.69 -10.48 8.91
N GLU A 112 -14.19 -10.51 7.67
CA GLU A 112 -14.29 -11.73 6.85
C GLU A 112 -12.97 -12.00 6.11
N ASP A 113 -12.79 -13.24 5.69
CA ASP A 113 -11.63 -13.62 4.88
C ASP A 113 -11.64 -12.94 3.52
N ILE A 114 -10.49 -12.44 3.11
CA ILE A 114 -10.22 -11.99 1.73
C ILE A 114 -9.82 -13.21 0.92
N SER A 115 -10.45 -13.44 -0.24
CA SER A 115 -10.15 -14.60 -1.07
C SER A 115 -8.72 -14.56 -1.61
N ILE A 116 -8.12 -15.74 -1.78
CA ILE A 116 -6.74 -15.85 -2.29
C ILE A 116 -6.61 -15.28 -3.70
N GLU A 117 -7.62 -15.46 -4.54
CA GLU A 117 -7.66 -14.91 -5.90
C GLU A 117 -7.57 -13.38 -5.88
N ARG A 118 -8.25 -12.75 -4.92
CA ARG A 118 -8.18 -11.30 -4.73
C ARG A 118 -6.81 -10.85 -4.25
N LEU A 119 -6.19 -11.59 -3.33
CA LEU A 119 -4.84 -11.32 -2.86
C LEU A 119 -3.81 -11.53 -3.99
N LYS A 120 -3.96 -12.56 -4.83
CA LYS A 120 -3.12 -12.75 -6.03
C LYS A 120 -3.27 -11.62 -7.03
N ALA A 121 -4.48 -11.10 -7.23
CA ALA A 121 -4.70 -9.95 -8.11
C ALA A 121 -4.21 -8.63 -7.51
N ARG A 122 -4.30 -8.47 -6.20
CA ARG A 122 -3.90 -7.26 -5.48
C ARG A 122 -3.37 -7.56 -4.08
N PRO A 123 -2.07 -7.87 -3.95
CA PRO A 123 -1.47 -8.31 -2.68
C PRO A 123 -1.53 -7.31 -1.53
N VAL A 124 -1.66 -6.03 -1.83
CA VAL A 124 -1.71 -4.92 -0.85
C VAL A 124 -3.14 -4.52 -0.46
N THR A 125 -4.13 -5.39 -0.68
CA THR A 125 -5.53 -5.08 -0.33
C THR A 125 -5.83 -5.44 1.12
N SER A 126 -6.48 -4.51 1.84
CA SER A 126 -6.98 -4.74 3.20
C SER A 126 -8.51 -4.98 3.24
N PHE A 127 -9.18 -5.00 2.08
CA PHE A 127 -10.64 -5.11 2.00
C PHE A 127 -11.09 -6.24 1.09
N CYS A 128 -12.12 -6.97 1.52
CA CYS A 128 -12.82 -7.92 0.66
C CYS A 128 -13.54 -7.18 -0.49
N ILE A 129 -13.98 -7.93 -1.51
CA ILE A 129 -14.62 -7.35 -2.70
C ILE A 129 -15.84 -6.52 -2.32
N ARG A 130 -16.71 -7.06 -1.44
CA ARG A 130 -17.97 -6.40 -1.02
C ARG A 130 -17.71 -5.07 -0.32
N CYS A 131 -16.78 -5.03 0.62
CA CYS A 131 -16.44 -3.81 1.34
C CYS A 131 -15.79 -2.77 0.42
N LYS A 132 -14.93 -3.18 -0.50
CA LYS A 132 -14.31 -2.26 -1.45
C LYS A 132 -15.34 -1.65 -2.40
N THR A 133 -16.24 -2.45 -2.96
CA THR A 133 -17.32 -1.96 -3.83
C THR A 133 -18.24 -0.98 -3.11
N LYS A 134 -18.60 -1.29 -1.85
CA LYS A 134 -19.40 -0.38 -1.02
C LYS A 134 -18.70 0.96 -0.80
N ARG A 135 -17.40 0.95 -0.49
CA ARG A 135 -16.60 2.18 -0.32
C ARG A 135 -16.54 2.99 -1.61
N GLU A 136 -16.27 2.36 -2.76
CA GLU A 136 -16.23 3.03 -4.05
C GLU A 136 -17.57 3.65 -4.45
N SER A 137 -18.68 3.00 -4.11
CA SER A 137 -20.01 3.55 -4.33
C SER A 137 -20.26 4.79 -3.47
N LEU A 138 -19.83 4.78 -2.20
CA LEU A 138 -19.93 5.93 -1.32
C LEU A 138 -19.03 7.08 -1.78
N GLU A 139 -17.79 6.80 -2.19
CA GLU A 139 -16.87 7.81 -2.74
C GLU A 139 -17.45 8.49 -3.98
N LYS A 140 -18.10 7.74 -4.90
CA LYS A 140 -18.79 8.30 -6.06
C LYS A 140 -19.96 9.21 -5.71
N LEU A 141 -20.70 8.88 -4.66
CA LEU A 141 -21.83 9.69 -4.20
C LEU A 141 -21.39 10.98 -3.48
N THR A 142 -20.26 10.95 -2.80
CA THR A 142 -19.73 12.08 -2.03
C THR A 142 -18.77 12.98 -2.83
N GLY A 143 -18.44 12.61 -4.08
CA GLY A 143 -17.58 13.42 -4.95
C GLY A 143 -16.12 13.50 -4.49
N LYS A 144 -15.66 12.52 -3.73
CA LYS A 144 -14.27 12.42 -3.26
C LYS A 144 -13.51 11.38 -4.04
#